data_1ddb91bac88746b6e60c219cc5ed0b51
#
_entry.id   1ddb91bac88746b6e60c219cc5ed0b51
#
_cell.length_a   1.000
_cell.length_b   1.000
_cell.length_c   1.000
_cell.angle_alpha   90.00
_cell.angle_beta   90.00
_cell.angle_gamma   90.00
#
_symmetry.space_group_name_H-M   'P 1'
#
loop_
_entity.id
_entity.type
_entity.pdbx_description
1 polymer ?
#
loop_
_entity_poly.entity_id
_entity_poly.type
_entity_poly.pdbx_seq_one_letter_code
_entity_poly.pdbx_strand_id
1 'polypeptide(L)'
;LVFTVLVGWIGKGILGRTFLRIGENLVDRTPIVRSVYSGIKQIAETVLSSRDSSFDKACLIEYPRKGIWAIAFVASDSKGEIAEKNPNKNNQLVSVFIPTTPNPTSGFLLFIPKSDITYLDMTIEEAAKLVISAGLVYPKEKK
;
A
#
# COMPACT_ATOMS: atom_id res chain seq x y z
N LEU A 1 -15.60 -28.35 25.04
CA LEU A 1 -16.37 -28.46 23.78
C LEU A 1 -17.72 -27.73 23.88
N VAL A 2 -18.57 -28.03 24.90
CA VAL A 2 -19.89 -27.39 25.10
C VAL A 2 -19.74 -25.87 25.33
N PHE A 3 -18.77 -25.43 26.12
CA PHE A 3 -18.47 -24.02 26.40
C PHE A 3 -18.10 -23.26 25.14
N THR A 4 -17.26 -23.82 24.28
CA THR A 4 -16.84 -23.18 23.02
C THR A 4 -17.99 -23.05 22.01
N VAL A 5 -18.88 -24.05 21.98
CA VAL A 5 -20.09 -24.02 21.13
C VAL A 5 -21.07 -22.97 21.63
N LEU A 6 -21.29 -22.89 22.96
CA LEU A 6 -22.14 -21.86 23.58
C LEU A 6 -21.63 -20.44 23.32
N VAL A 7 -20.33 -20.18 23.49
CA VAL A 7 -19.71 -18.87 23.21
C VAL A 7 -19.82 -18.52 21.71
N GLY A 8 -19.62 -19.49 20.83
CA GLY A 8 -19.79 -19.31 19.39
C GLY A 8 -21.25 -19.03 18.98
N TRP A 9 -22.21 -19.66 19.67
CA TRP A 9 -23.64 -19.45 19.40
C TRP A 9 -24.13 -18.07 19.89
N ILE A 10 -23.69 -17.67 21.10
CA ILE A 10 -23.95 -16.32 21.65
C ILE A 10 -23.30 -15.24 20.78
N GLY A 11 -22.08 -15.47 20.27
CA GLY A 11 -21.39 -14.54 19.38
C GLY A 11 -22.05 -14.36 18.00
N LYS A 12 -22.78 -15.36 17.52
CA LYS A 12 -23.56 -15.26 16.26
C LYS A 12 -24.92 -14.59 16.40
N GLY A 13 -25.42 -14.44 17.63
CA GLY A 13 -26.75 -13.88 17.90
C GLY A 13 -26.80 -12.36 17.89
N ILE A 14 -27.98 -11.84 18.20
CA ILE A 14 -28.31 -10.40 18.34
C ILE A 14 -27.35 -9.70 19.33
N LEU A 15 -26.91 -10.42 20.38
CA LEU A 15 -25.97 -9.93 21.38
C LEU A 15 -24.57 -9.62 20.79
N GLY A 16 -24.06 -10.47 19.93
CA GLY A 16 -22.76 -10.25 19.26
C GLY A 16 -22.79 -9.02 18.34
N ARG A 17 -23.89 -8.83 17.60
CA ARG A 17 -24.10 -7.65 16.76
C ARG A 17 -24.28 -6.37 17.59
N THR A 18 -24.94 -6.45 18.74
CA THR A 18 -25.10 -5.32 19.64
C THR A 18 -23.77 -4.95 20.29
N PHE A 19 -22.97 -5.93 20.70
CA PHE A 19 -21.63 -5.70 21.25
C PHE A 19 -20.69 -5.06 20.24
N LEU A 20 -20.72 -5.49 18.98
CA LEU A 20 -19.97 -4.86 17.88
C LEU A 20 -20.41 -3.43 17.64
N ARG A 21 -21.73 -3.16 17.60
CA ARG A 21 -22.26 -1.79 17.46
C ARG A 21 -21.90 -0.88 18.63
N ILE A 22 -21.91 -1.41 19.86
CA ILE A 22 -21.49 -0.63 21.04
C ILE A 22 -19.98 -0.35 20.96
N GLY A 23 -19.17 -1.33 20.54
CA GLY A 23 -17.75 -1.16 20.30
C GLY A 23 -17.47 -0.10 19.23
N GLU A 24 -18.14 -0.17 18.10
CA GLU A 24 -18.05 0.83 17.01
C GLU A 24 -18.44 2.23 17.50
N ASN A 25 -19.57 2.36 18.22
CA ASN A 25 -20.01 3.63 18.77
C ASN A 25 -19.06 4.21 19.84
N LEU A 26 -18.36 3.34 20.60
CA LEU A 26 -17.35 3.78 21.57
C LEU A 26 -16.10 4.29 20.85
N VAL A 27 -15.69 3.61 19.79
CA VAL A 27 -14.56 3.98 18.93
C VAL A 27 -14.84 5.32 18.24
N ASP A 28 -16.05 5.51 17.71
CA ASP A 28 -16.49 6.75 17.06
C ASP A 28 -16.57 7.96 18.00
N ARG A 29 -16.74 7.72 19.31
CA ARG A 29 -16.80 8.79 20.33
C ARG A 29 -15.43 9.18 20.88
N THR A 30 -14.39 8.44 20.57
CA THR A 30 -13.03 8.76 21.06
C THR A 30 -12.35 9.74 20.10
N PRO A 31 -12.05 11.00 20.50
CA PRO A 31 -11.48 12.02 19.59
C PRO A 31 -10.19 11.58 18.89
N ILE A 32 -9.36 10.80 19.57
CA ILE A 32 -8.08 10.30 19.04
C ILE A 32 -8.32 9.31 17.91
N VAL A 33 -9.24 8.37 18.09
CA VAL A 33 -9.56 7.35 17.05
C VAL A 33 -10.16 8.02 15.82
N ARG A 34 -11.03 9.02 16.02
CA ARG A 34 -11.60 9.79 14.93
C ARG A 34 -10.53 10.57 14.15
N SER A 35 -9.54 11.14 14.83
CA SER A 35 -8.43 11.86 14.18
C SER A 35 -7.53 10.90 13.37
N VAL A 36 -7.21 9.73 13.92
CA VAL A 36 -6.43 8.71 13.22
C VAL A 36 -7.22 8.14 12.04
N TYR A 37 -8.49 7.82 12.22
CA TYR A 37 -9.35 7.31 11.16
C TYR A 37 -9.55 8.34 10.05
N SER A 38 -9.81 9.62 10.39
CA SER A 38 -9.95 10.68 9.40
C SER A 38 -8.64 10.94 8.66
N GLY A 39 -7.50 10.86 9.34
CA GLY A 39 -6.17 10.95 8.71
C GLY A 39 -5.92 9.82 7.71
N ILE A 40 -6.18 8.58 8.11
CA ILE A 40 -6.05 7.41 7.23
C ILE A 40 -7.06 7.49 6.08
N LYS A 41 -8.30 7.89 6.34
CA LYS A 41 -9.32 8.07 5.33
C LYS A 41 -8.93 9.18 4.34
N GLN A 42 -8.42 10.31 4.82
CA GLN A 42 -7.95 11.40 3.96
C GLN A 42 -6.75 10.97 3.10
N ILE A 43 -5.80 10.21 3.66
CA ILE A 43 -4.70 9.63 2.90
C ILE A 43 -5.24 8.65 1.85
N ALA A 44 -6.17 7.76 2.24
CA ALA A 44 -6.78 6.81 1.31
C ALA A 44 -7.59 7.52 0.22
N GLU A 45 -8.38 8.53 0.57
CA GLU A 45 -9.13 9.35 -0.40
C GLU A 45 -8.20 10.15 -1.31
N THR A 46 -7.11 10.69 -0.79
CA THR A 46 -6.08 11.39 -1.59
C THR A 46 -5.40 10.44 -2.54
N VAL A 47 -5.07 9.23 -2.10
CA VAL A 47 -4.45 8.18 -2.93
C VAL A 47 -5.45 7.63 -3.95
N LEU A 48 -6.73 7.48 -3.58
CA LEU A 48 -7.78 6.94 -4.46
C LEU A 48 -8.43 7.99 -5.38
N SER A 49 -8.48 9.25 -4.98
CA SER A 49 -9.16 10.32 -5.72
C SER A 49 -8.25 11.14 -6.62
N SER A 50 -6.95 11.06 -6.44
CA SER A 50 -6.01 11.65 -7.39
C SER A 50 -5.99 10.80 -8.67
N ARG A 51 -6.94 11.06 -9.56
CA ARG A 51 -6.97 10.50 -10.93
C ARG A 51 -5.69 10.79 -11.73
N ASP A 52 -4.81 11.66 -11.20
CA ASP A 52 -3.55 12.06 -11.85
C ASP A 52 -2.28 11.65 -11.08
N SER A 53 -2.36 10.94 -9.94
CA SER A 53 -1.16 10.58 -9.16
C SER A 53 -1.31 9.39 -8.23
N SER A 54 -2.22 8.49 -8.50
CA SER A 54 -2.21 7.16 -7.88
C SER A 54 -1.02 6.38 -8.41
N PHE A 55 -0.55 5.38 -7.67
CA PHE A 55 0.45 4.46 -8.19
C PHE A 55 0.04 4.00 -9.60
N ASP A 56 0.55 4.70 -10.62
CA ASP A 56 0.07 4.49 -11.98
C ASP A 56 0.66 3.24 -12.61
N LYS A 57 1.82 2.82 -12.13
CA LYS A 57 2.55 1.71 -12.73
C LYS A 57 3.37 0.94 -11.71
N ALA A 58 3.36 -0.37 -11.86
CA ALA A 58 4.35 -1.23 -11.24
C ALA A 58 5.66 -1.15 -12.03
N CYS A 59 6.77 -1.27 -11.34
CA CYS A 59 8.09 -1.24 -11.96
C CYS A 59 9.07 -2.18 -11.24
N LEU A 60 10.19 -2.46 -11.91
CA LEU A 60 11.37 -3.07 -11.33
C LEU A 60 12.45 -2.02 -11.14
N ILE A 61 13.09 -2.06 -10.00
CA ILE A 61 14.25 -1.24 -9.67
C ILE A 61 15.35 -2.10 -9.07
N GLU A 62 16.59 -1.69 -9.26
CA GLU A 62 17.71 -2.35 -8.57
C GLU A 62 17.79 -1.87 -7.12
N TYR A 63 17.49 -2.76 -6.19
CA TYR A 63 17.51 -2.49 -4.76
C TYR A 63 17.72 -3.80 -3.96
N PRO A 64 18.57 -3.80 -2.91
CA PRO A 64 19.36 -2.70 -2.35
C PRO A 64 20.69 -2.43 -3.06
N ARG A 65 21.04 -3.23 -4.06
CA ARG A 65 22.27 -3.08 -4.84
C ARG A 65 22.10 -3.60 -6.27
N LYS A 66 23.03 -3.26 -7.13
CA LYS A 66 23.07 -3.74 -8.52
C LYS A 66 22.95 -5.27 -8.60
N GLY A 67 22.14 -5.75 -9.54
CA GLY A 67 21.88 -7.16 -9.79
C GLY A 67 20.81 -7.78 -8.89
N ILE A 68 20.23 -7.03 -7.94
CA ILE A 68 19.06 -7.46 -7.16
C ILE A 68 17.90 -6.56 -7.51
N TRP A 69 16.77 -7.16 -7.90
CA TRP A 69 15.61 -6.44 -8.37
C TRP A 69 14.46 -6.52 -7.38
N ALA A 70 13.80 -5.40 -7.18
CA ALA A 70 12.61 -5.29 -6.35
C ALA A 70 11.43 -4.77 -7.17
N ILE A 71 10.23 -5.29 -6.87
CA ILE A 71 8.99 -4.71 -7.36
C ILE A 71 8.73 -3.43 -6.55
N ALA A 72 8.46 -2.35 -7.26
CA ALA A 72 8.09 -1.07 -6.69
C ALA A 72 6.88 -0.47 -7.41
N PHE A 73 6.24 0.49 -6.76
CA PHE A 73 5.12 1.25 -7.31
C PHE A 73 5.54 2.69 -7.49
N VAL A 74 5.38 3.20 -8.70
CA VAL A 74 5.67 4.61 -9.01
C VAL A 74 4.58 5.48 -8.41
N ALA A 75 4.97 6.44 -7.58
CA ALA A 75 4.03 7.36 -6.93
C ALA A 75 3.92 8.69 -7.68
N SER A 76 5.01 9.40 -7.87
CA SER A 76 4.99 10.70 -8.56
C SER A 76 6.39 11.16 -8.96
N ASP A 77 6.46 12.13 -9.86
CA ASP A 77 7.70 12.89 -10.07
C ASP A 77 8.06 13.68 -8.80
N SER A 78 9.36 13.75 -8.50
CA SER A 78 9.83 14.50 -7.33
C SER A 78 9.60 15.99 -7.50
N LYS A 79 9.16 16.65 -6.42
CA LYS A 79 8.84 18.08 -6.38
C LYS A 79 9.52 18.76 -5.19
N GLY A 80 9.54 20.10 -5.20
CA GLY A 80 10.04 20.90 -4.10
C GLY A 80 11.52 20.65 -3.78
N GLU A 81 11.85 20.68 -2.51
CA GLU A 81 13.23 20.59 -2.02
C GLU A 81 13.97 19.33 -2.51
N ILE A 82 13.28 18.19 -2.65
CA ILE A 82 13.90 16.96 -3.14
C ILE A 82 14.35 17.10 -4.59
N ALA A 83 13.54 17.72 -5.44
CA ALA A 83 13.90 17.99 -6.82
C ALA A 83 15.01 19.04 -6.92
N GLU A 84 14.96 20.08 -6.07
CA GLU A 84 15.96 21.17 -6.05
C GLU A 84 17.33 20.69 -5.58
N LYS A 85 17.37 19.84 -4.57
CA LYS A 85 18.61 19.28 -3.99
C LYS A 85 19.12 18.02 -4.69
N ASN A 86 18.48 17.60 -5.78
CA ASN A 86 18.97 16.49 -6.58
C ASN A 86 20.41 16.75 -7.05
N PRO A 87 21.39 15.92 -6.66
CA PRO A 87 22.78 16.09 -7.03
C PRO A 87 23.01 15.96 -8.54
N ASN A 88 22.14 15.24 -9.23
CA ASN A 88 22.20 15.07 -10.68
C ASN A 88 21.00 15.75 -11.35
N LYS A 89 21.13 17.04 -11.60
CA LYS A 89 20.06 17.86 -12.20
C LYS A 89 19.65 17.44 -13.61
N ASN A 90 20.47 16.63 -14.28
CA ASN A 90 20.16 16.11 -15.61
C ASN A 90 19.21 14.90 -15.57
N ASN A 91 19.02 14.29 -14.41
CA ASN A 91 18.14 13.14 -14.21
C ASN A 91 16.99 13.52 -13.27
N GLN A 92 15.78 13.52 -13.79
CA GLN A 92 14.59 13.70 -12.99
C GLN A 92 14.44 12.54 -12.01
N LEU A 93 14.26 12.86 -10.73
CA LEU A 93 13.95 11.87 -9.71
C LEU A 93 12.46 11.58 -9.68
N VAL A 94 12.14 10.31 -9.45
CA VAL A 94 10.78 9.81 -9.27
C VAL A 94 10.68 9.14 -7.91
N SER A 95 9.61 9.41 -7.20
CA SER A 95 9.33 8.71 -5.95
C SER A 95 8.72 7.35 -6.24
N VAL A 96 9.28 6.33 -5.63
CA VAL A 96 8.80 4.95 -5.72
C VAL A 96 8.63 4.34 -4.35
N PHE A 97 7.59 3.52 -4.20
CA PHE A 97 7.33 2.77 -2.99
C PHE A 97 7.67 1.30 -3.20
N ILE A 98 8.58 0.78 -2.38
CA ILE A 98 8.91 -0.65 -2.33
C ILE A 98 8.15 -1.28 -1.18
N PRO A 99 7.14 -2.12 -1.45
CA PRO A 99 6.39 -2.77 -0.38
C PRO A 99 7.17 -3.89 0.28
N THR A 100 6.88 -4.16 1.55
CA THR A 100 7.33 -5.39 2.21
C THR A 100 6.43 -6.57 1.86
N THR A 101 6.97 -7.78 1.97
CA THR A 101 6.26 -9.03 1.71
C THR A 101 6.09 -9.82 3.02
N PRO A 102 4.97 -10.45 3.29
CA PRO A 102 3.70 -10.49 2.55
C PRO A 102 2.78 -9.28 2.82
N ASN A 103 3.18 -8.36 3.72
CA ASN A 103 2.38 -7.20 4.10
C ASN A 103 2.80 -5.97 3.28
N PRO A 104 2.01 -5.55 2.27
CA PRO A 104 2.36 -4.43 1.39
C PRO A 104 2.01 -3.05 1.99
N THR A 105 1.51 -3.00 3.23
CA THR A 105 1.15 -1.71 3.88
C THR A 105 2.35 -0.97 4.45
N SER A 106 3.49 -1.63 4.57
CA SER A 106 4.78 -1.06 4.96
C SER A 106 5.81 -1.24 3.84
N GLY A 107 6.88 -0.48 3.90
CA GLY A 107 7.92 -0.52 2.87
C GLY A 107 8.85 0.67 2.95
N PHE A 108 9.52 0.96 1.84
CA PHE A 108 10.48 2.05 1.72
C PHE A 108 10.03 3.05 0.66
N LEU A 109 10.17 4.34 0.97
CA LEU A 109 10.04 5.41 0.00
C LEU A 109 11.43 5.76 -0.51
N LEU A 110 11.64 5.61 -1.81
CA LEU A 110 12.89 5.96 -2.46
C LEU A 110 12.66 7.03 -3.52
N PHE A 111 13.70 7.80 -3.79
CA PHE A 111 13.77 8.75 -4.89
C PHE A 111 14.89 8.32 -5.81
N ILE A 112 14.53 7.82 -6.98
CA ILE A 112 15.48 7.26 -7.93
C ILE A 112 15.40 7.97 -9.27
N PRO A 113 16.51 7.99 -10.05
CA PRO A 113 16.49 8.51 -11.41
C PRO A 113 15.45 7.78 -12.27
N LYS A 114 14.71 8.53 -13.05
CA LYS A 114 13.71 7.97 -13.97
C LYS A 114 14.31 6.98 -14.97
N SER A 115 15.59 7.16 -15.30
CA SER A 115 16.35 6.24 -16.16
C SER A 115 16.57 4.86 -15.57
N ASP A 116 16.50 4.73 -14.24
CA ASP A 116 16.80 3.50 -13.52
C ASP A 116 15.53 2.67 -13.21
N ILE A 117 14.40 3.13 -13.73
CA ILE A 117 13.09 2.48 -13.57
C ILE A 117 12.79 1.64 -14.81
N THR A 118 12.52 0.36 -14.60
CA THR A 118 11.97 -0.52 -15.63
C THR A 118 10.48 -0.71 -15.38
N TYR A 119 9.64 -0.07 -16.20
CA TYR A 119 8.18 -0.19 -16.08
C TYR A 119 7.71 -1.59 -16.46
N LEU A 120 6.72 -2.09 -15.73
CA LEU A 120 6.09 -3.37 -15.98
C LEU A 120 4.73 -3.18 -16.66
N ASP A 121 4.38 -4.11 -17.54
CA ASP A 121 3.07 -4.10 -18.23
C ASP A 121 1.94 -4.71 -17.39
N MET A 122 2.29 -5.30 -16.24
CA MET A 122 1.31 -5.83 -15.30
C MET A 122 0.58 -4.70 -14.57
N THR A 123 -0.66 -4.97 -14.20
CA THR A 123 -1.44 -4.04 -13.39
C THR A 123 -0.92 -3.96 -11.96
N ILE A 124 -1.26 -2.88 -11.25
CA ILE A 124 -0.93 -2.73 -9.83
C ILE A 124 -1.47 -3.88 -8.98
N GLU A 125 -2.69 -4.36 -9.29
CA GLU A 125 -3.27 -5.52 -8.60
C GLU A 125 -2.46 -6.80 -8.83
N GLU A 126 -1.99 -7.03 -10.04
CA GLU A 126 -1.17 -8.18 -10.39
C GLU A 126 0.18 -8.12 -9.66
N ALA A 127 0.81 -6.95 -9.64
CA ALA A 127 2.05 -6.72 -8.90
C ALA A 127 1.85 -6.89 -7.38
N ALA A 128 0.75 -6.37 -6.83
CA ALA A 128 0.41 -6.54 -5.42
C ALA A 128 0.19 -8.02 -5.04
N LYS A 129 -0.48 -8.80 -5.88
CA LYS A 129 -0.63 -10.26 -5.67
C LYS A 129 0.71 -10.97 -5.64
N LEU A 130 1.65 -10.57 -6.52
CA LEU A 130 2.99 -11.13 -6.55
C LEU A 130 3.76 -10.82 -5.26
N VAL A 131 3.66 -9.58 -4.75
CA VAL A 131 4.26 -9.16 -3.48
C VAL A 131 3.67 -9.91 -2.29
N ILE A 132 2.33 -9.96 -2.18
CA ILE A 132 1.63 -10.64 -1.07
C ILE A 132 1.91 -12.13 -1.07
N SER A 133 2.02 -12.75 -2.24
CA SER A 133 2.30 -14.17 -2.38
C SER A 133 3.79 -14.53 -2.27
N ALA A 134 4.67 -13.57 -1.97
CA ALA A 134 6.13 -13.77 -1.96
C ALA A 134 6.67 -14.38 -3.28
N GLY A 135 6.10 -13.95 -4.41
CA GLY A 135 6.54 -14.43 -5.72
C GLY A 135 5.94 -15.76 -6.15
N LEU A 136 4.95 -16.30 -5.45
CA LEU A 136 4.34 -17.59 -5.79
C LEU A 136 3.21 -17.47 -6.82
N VAL A 137 2.53 -16.33 -6.89
CA VAL A 137 1.39 -16.10 -7.80
C VAL A 137 1.78 -15.09 -8.87
N TYR A 138 2.07 -15.57 -10.06
CA TYR A 138 2.36 -14.74 -11.23
C TYR A 138 1.07 -14.36 -11.99
N PRO A 139 1.07 -13.18 -12.65
CA PRO A 139 0.02 -12.83 -13.60
C PRO A 139 -0.08 -13.88 -14.71
N LYS A 140 -1.28 -14.07 -15.26
CA LYS A 140 -1.44 -14.89 -16.45
C LYS A 140 -0.76 -14.19 -17.62
N GLU A 141 0.01 -14.94 -18.41
CA GLU A 141 0.60 -14.41 -19.64
C GLU A 141 -0.52 -13.86 -20.54
N LYS A 142 -0.40 -12.59 -20.89
CA LYS A 142 -1.26 -11.99 -21.92
C LYS A 142 -0.78 -12.55 -23.25
N LYS A 143 -1.59 -13.47 -23.83
CA LYS A 143 -1.38 -13.95 -25.20
C LYS A 143 -1.62 -12.84 -26.21
#